data_bc89505edc905ed2a7bea36eddd6efc4
#
_entry.id   bc89505edc905ed2a7bea36eddd6efc4
#
_cell.length_a   1.000
_cell.length_b   1.000
_cell.length_c   1.000
_cell.angle_alpha   90.00
_cell.angle_beta   90.00
_cell.angle_gamma   90.00
#
_symmetry.space_group_name_H-M   'P 1'
#
loop_
_entity.id
_entity.type
_entity.pdbx_description
1 polymer ?
#
loop_
_entity_poly.entity_id
_entity_poly.type
_entity_poly.pdbx_seq_one_letter_code
_entity_poly.pdbx_strand_id
1 'polypeptide(L)' 'MDTDLLVMGAVVFALVLVGLAFTVMEFRKMK' A
#
# COMPACT_ATOMS: atom_id res chain seq x y z
N MET A 1 -18.25 11.14 10.70
CA MET A 1 -18.24 9.89 10.13
C MET A 1 -17.59 9.81 8.78
N ASP A 2 -17.85 10.74 7.96
CA ASP A 2 -17.27 10.71 6.63
C ASP A 2 -15.77 10.82 6.66
N THR A 3 -15.25 11.59 7.59
CA THR A 3 -13.81 11.74 7.71
C THR A 3 -13.15 10.41 8.03
N ASP A 4 -13.83 9.63 8.84
CA ASP A 4 -13.27 8.34 9.23
C ASP A 4 -13.15 7.43 8.02
N LEU A 5 -14.17 7.41 7.20
CA LEU A 5 -14.16 6.58 6.01
C LEU A 5 -13.05 7.00 5.06
N LEU A 6 -12.86 8.29 4.92
CA LEU A 6 -11.83 8.81 4.04
C LEU A 6 -10.44 8.42 4.54
N VAL A 7 -10.23 8.57 5.83
CA VAL A 7 -8.92 8.25 6.42
C VAL A 7 -8.64 6.77 6.27
N MET A 8 -9.65 5.95 6.52
CA MET A 8 -9.46 4.52 6.41
C MET A 8 -9.09 4.11 4.99
N GLY A 9 -9.78 4.67 4.02
CA GLY A 9 -9.47 4.37 2.64
C GLY A 9 -8.06 4.78 2.27
N ALA A 10 -7.64 5.93 2.76
CA ALA A 10 -6.30 6.41 2.47
C ALA A 10 -5.24 5.49 3.08
N VAL A 11 -5.49 5.04 4.29
CA VAL A 11 -4.54 4.17 4.97
C VAL A 11 -4.43 2.83 4.24
N VAL A 12 -5.56 2.27 3.88
CA VAL A 12 -5.56 1.00 3.18
C VAL A 12 -4.85 1.13 1.84
N PHE A 13 -5.14 2.21 1.15
CA PHE A 13 -4.52 2.46 -0.16
C PHE A 13 -3.00 2.55 -0.02
N ALA A 14 -2.55 3.27 0.99
CA ALA A 14 -1.12 3.42 1.22
C ALA A 14 -0.47 2.08 1.54
N LEU A 15 -1.15 1.28 2.34
CA LEU A 15 -0.62 -0.02 2.70
C LEU A 15 -0.47 -0.92 1.48
N VAL A 16 -1.46 -0.89 0.61
CA VAL A 16 -1.41 -1.70 -0.58
C VAL A 16 -0.25 -1.27 -1.48
N LEU A 17 -0.08 0.03 -1.61
CA LEU A 17 0.99 0.56 -2.44
C LEU A 17 2.35 0.14 -1.89
N VAL A 18 2.52 0.25 -0.60
CA VAL A 18 3.79 -0.11 0.02
C VAL A 18 4.06 -1.60 -0.15
N GLY A 19 3.04 -2.41 0.06
CA GLY A 19 3.19 -3.84 -0.12
C GLY A 19 3.59 -4.20 -1.52
N LEU A 20 2.95 -3.57 -2.50
CA LEU A 20 3.26 -3.82 -3.89
C LEU A 20 4.70 -3.41 -4.21
N ALA A 21 5.11 -2.27 -3.69
CA ALA A 21 6.47 -1.79 -3.95
C ALA A 21 7.50 -2.78 -3.42
N PHE A 22 7.25 -3.29 -2.22
CA PHE A 22 8.17 -4.25 -1.64
C PHE A 22 8.23 -5.54 -2.45
N THR A 23 7.09 -6.00 -2.88
CA THR A 23 7.02 -7.22 -3.66
C THR A 23 7.81 -7.08 -4.97
N VAL A 24 7.63 -5.96 -5.63
CA VAL A 24 8.32 -5.73 -6.90
C VAL A 24 9.82 -5.66 -6.66
N MET A 25 10.22 -5.00 -5.60
CA MET A 25 11.64 -4.87 -5.31
C MET A 25 12.26 -6.23 -5.06
N GLU A 26 11.54 -7.09 -4.39
CA GLU A 26 12.05 -8.42 -4.09
C GLU A 26 12.24 -9.23 -5.37
N PHE A 27 11.31 -9.09 -6.27
CA PHE A 27 11.40 -9.77 -7.55
C PHE A 27 12.63 -9.33 -8.32
N ARG A 28 12.89 -8.06 -8.29
CA ARG A 28 14.05 -7.53 -9.01
C ARG A 28 15.34 -7.99 -8.37
N LYS A 29 15.35 -8.13 -7.10
CA LYS A 29 16.54 -8.57 -6.40
C LYS A 29 16.92 -9.98 -6.80
N MET A 30 15.93 -10.76 -7.01
CA MET A 30 16.16 -12.14 -7.33
C MET A 30 16.86 -12.36 -8.65
N LYS A 31 16.88 -11.35 -9.46
CA LYS A 31 17.48 -11.44 -10.75
C LYS A 31 18.94 -11.92 -10.73
#